data_842a27fad7ced859a83fedf702bb9d17
#
_entry.id   842a27fad7ced859a83fedf702bb9d17
#
_cell.length_a   1.000
_cell.length_b   1.000
_cell.length_c   1.000
_cell.angle_alpha   90.00
_cell.angle_beta   90.00
_cell.angle_gamma   90.00
#
_symmetry.space_group_name_H-M   'P 1'
#
loop_
_entity.id
_entity.type
_entity.pdbx_description
1 polymer ?
#
loop_
_entity_poly.entity_id
_entity_poly.type
_entity_poly.pdbx_seq_one_letter_code
_entity_poly.pdbx_strand_id
1 'polypeptide(L)'
;MGKLRVLVYSSLPMSFPETRPRRLRRTPALRRLVRETTLSPDNFIFPLFVCPGRSVRREIASLPGQFHFSVDEVVREAEEVAKLGIPGVILFGLPDKKDEVGSEAWHAEGVVQRALRAIKKAVPDLALAVDACFCEYTTHGHCGVVVEGEIDNDATLENLGRAALSYARAGADLIAPSGMMDGFAGFLRESLDEEGFDRTGVLAYSAKFASGYYGPFRTAVDSTPAFGDRTGYQMDPANVREAIREIALDVEEGADLVMIKPALAYLDIVAEARREFDVPIAAYNVSGEYAMLKAAAEKGWIDHDRVMMETLLSIRRAGADVILTYHAKEAARLLRR
;
A
#
# COMPACT_ATOMS: atom_id res chain seq x y z
N MET A 1 -10.00 -17.27 -25.90
CA MET A 1 -11.15 -16.77 -26.69
C MET A 1 -12.06 -16.01 -25.73
N GLY A 2 -11.78 -14.73 -25.53
CA GLY A 2 -12.52 -13.85 -24.63
C GLY A 2 -13.94 -13.62 -25.16
N LYS A 3 -14.93 -13.96 -24.35
CA LYS A 3 -16.32 -13.61 -24.63
C LYS A 3 -16.49 -12.11 -24.40
N LEU A 4 -16.50 -11.33 -25.49
CA LEU A 4 -17.01 -9.96 -25.48
C LEU A 4 -18.45 -10.00 -24.95
N ARG A 5 -18.68 -9.58 -23.69
CA ARG A 5 -20.04 -9.27 -23.23
C ARG A 5 -20.46 -7.97 -23.91
N VAL A 6 -21.05 -8.10 -25.10
CA VAL A 6 -21.82 -7.01 -25.69
C VAL A 6 -23.02 -6.80 -24.77
N LEU A 7 -23.00 -5.72 -23.99
CA LEU A 7 -24.18 -5.21 -23.30
C LEU A 7 -25.17 -4.79 -24.39
N VAL A 8 -26.09 -5.69 -24.73
CA VAL A 8 -27.25 -5.37 -25.57
C VAL A 8 -28.14 -4.47 -24.70
N TYR A 9 -27.97 -3.17 -24.83
CA TYR A 9 -28.98 -2.22 -24.38
C TYR A 9 -30.23 -2.49 -25.21
N SER A 10 -31.24 -3.12 -24.60
CA SER A 10 -32.55 -3.33 -25.23
C SER A 10 -33.08 -1.98 -25.72
N SER A 11 -33.76 -1.99 -26.84
CA SER A 11 -34.29 -0.86 -27.61
C SER A 11 -35.39 -0.03 -26.91
N LEU A 12 -35.29 0.19 -25.60
CA LEU A 12 -36.14 1.14 -24.90
C LEU A 12 -35.64 2.57 -25.14
N PRO A 13 -36.53 3.52 -25.43
CA PRO A 13 -36.13 4.92 -25.62
C PRO A 13 -35.45 5.44 -24.34
N MET A 14 -34.12 5.60 -24.39
CA MET A 14 -33.29 6.10 -23.27
C MET A 14 -33.30 7.64 -23.26
N SER A 15 -34.47 8.23 -23.45
CA SER A 15 -34.59 9.68 -23.54
C SER A 15 -35.63 10.22 -22.56
N PHE A 16 -35.46 11.51 -22.21
CA PHE A 16 -36.49 12.29 -21.52
C PHE A 16 -37.72 12.43 -22.44
N PRO A 17 -38.97 12.37 -21.92
CA PRO A 17 -39.38 12.36 -20.51
C PRO A 17 -39.50 10.96 -19.87
N GLU A 18 -39.38 9.85 -20.63
CA GLU A 18 -39.61 8.49 -20.12
C GLU A 18 -38.50 8.07 -19.15
N THR A 19 -37.25 8.31 -19.50
CA THR A 19 -36.08 8.01 -18.68
C THR A 19 -35.75 9.19 -17.77
N ARG A 20 -35.85 8.98 -16.45
CA ARG A 20 -35.58 9.98 -15.44
C ARG A 20 -34.67 9.42 -14.31
N PRO A 21 -33.34 9.44 -14.47
CA PRO A 21 -32.41 8.91 -13.47
C PRO A 21 -32.54 9.57 -12.08
N ARG A 22 -33.06 10.82 -12.01
CA ARG A 22 -33.32 11.53 -10.74
C ARG A 22 -34.32 10.83 -9.83
N ARG A 23 -35.16 9.90 -10.37
CA ARG A 23 -36.13 9.15 -9.55
C ARG A 23 -35.45 8.41 -8.41
N LEU A 24 -34.29 7.78 -8.67
CA LEU A 24 -33.52 7.01 -7.70
C LEU A 24 -32.58 7.84 -6.82
N ARG A 25 -32.41 9.14 -7.12
CA ARG A 25 -31.57 10.06 -6.30
C ARG A 25 -32.36 10.86 -5.28
N ARG A 26 -33.69 10.81 -5.31
CA ARG A 26 -34.60 11.71 -4.61
C ARG A 26 -34.48 11.66 -3.09
N THR A 27 -34.23 10.50 -2.51
CA THR A 27 -34.11 10.34 -1.06
C THR A 27 -32.79 9.63 -0.70
N PRO A 28 -32.26 9.83 0.54
CA PRO A 28 -31.10 9.08 1.02
C PRO A 28 -31.31 7.56 0.98
N ALA A 29 -32.52 7.08 1.31
CA ALA A 29 -32.85 5.66 1.28
C ALA A 29 -32.75 5.08 -0.13
N LEU A 30 -33.34 5.75 -1.13
CA LEU A 30 -33.25 5.31 -2.52
C LEU A 30 -31.80 5.29 -3.01
N ARG A 31 -31.00 6.31 -2.69
CA ARG A 31 -29.58 6.33 -3.05
C ARG A 31 -28.79 5.17 -2.42
N ARG A 32 -29.09 4.78 -1.18
CA ARG A 32 -28.48 3.61 -0.53
C ARG A 32 -28.86 2.30 -1.19
N LEU A 33 -30.13 2.14 -1.58
CA LEU A 33 -30.64 0.92 -2.21
C LEU A 33 -29.97 0.61 -3.58
N VAL A 34 -29.60 1.65 -4.33
CA VAL A 34 -29.00 1.50 -5.65
C VAL A 34 -27.49 1.73 -5.68
N ARG A 35 -26.88 1.76 -4.50
CA ARG A 35 -25.43 1.97 -4.39
C ARG A 35 -24.68 0.72 -4.88
N GLU A 36 -23.81 0.89 -5.88
CA GLU A 36 -23.05 -0.20 -6.49
C GLU A 36 -21.76 -0.51 -5.72
N THR A 37 -21.15 0.51 -5.10
CA THR A 37 -19.87 0.37 -4.39
C THR A 37 -20.05 0.76 -2.93
N THR A 38 -19.51 -0.06 -2.03
CA THR A 38 -19.48 0.18 -0.58
C THR A 38 -18.05 0.11 -0.07
N LEU A 39 -17.80 0.80 1.04
CA LEU A 39 -16.58 0.67 1.84
C LEU A 39 -16.89 -0.05 3.14
N SER A 40 -15.97 -0.89 3.58
CA SER A 40 -15.92 -1.51 4.90
C SER A 40 -14.54 -1.27 5.52
N PRO A 41 -14.38 -1.29 6.84
CA PRO A 41 -13.06 -1.39 7.46
C PRO A 41 -12.22 -2.55 6.92
N ASP A 42 -12.85 -3.65 6.46
CA ASP A 42 -12.20 -4.81 5.85
C ASP A 42 -11.44 -4.48 4.55
N ASN A 43 -11.71 -3.33 3.94
CA ASN A 43 -10.99 -2.89 2.76
C ASN A 43 -9.66 -2.18 3.07
N PHE A 44 -9.30 -1.98 4.36
CA PHE A 44 -8.17 -1.13 4.71
C PHE A 44 -6.99 -1.90 5.29
N ILE A 45 -5.77 -1.48 4.89
CA ILE A 45 -4.52 -1.75 5.58
C ILE A 45 -3.97 -0.40 6.09
N PHE A 46 -3.63 -0.34 7.38
CA PHE A 46 -3.12 0.88 8.00
C PHE A 46 -1.58 0.89 8.06
N PRO A 47 -0.90 1.93 7.51
CA PRO A 47 0.55 2.05 7.57
C PRO A 47 1.05 2.47 8.96
N LEU A 48 2.09 1.79 9.46
CA LEU A 48 2.73 2.03 10.74
C LEU A 48 4.25 2.22 10.59
N PHE A 49 4.80 3.24 11.24
CA PHE A 49 6.23 3.54 11.23
C PHE A 49 6.85 3.13 12.56
N VAL A 50 7.76 2.17 12.51
CA VAL A 50 8.40 1.60 13.71
C VAL A 50 9.82 2.12 13.84
N CYS A 51 10.15 2.66 15.00
CA CYS A 51 11.46 3.21 15.29
C CYS A 51 12.05 2.61 16.59
N PRO A 52 13.36 2.74 16.80
CA PRO A 52 14.03 2.37 18.03
C PRO A 52 13.55 3.20 19.24
N GLY A 53 13.87 2.70 20.43
CA GLY A 53 13.57 3.38 21.70
C GLY A 53 12.51 2.67 22.51
N ARG A 54 12.02 3.38 23.55
CA ARG A 54 10.96 2.92 24.43
C ARG A 54 10.02 4.08 24.72
N SER A 55 8.71 3.82 24.74
CA SER A 55 7.66 4.83 24.95
C SER A 55 7.75 5.99 23.95
N VAL A 56 8.20 5.72 22.73
CA VAL A 56 8.28 6.71 21.66
C VAL A 56 6.97 6.73 20.90
N ARG A 57 6.30 7.88 20.91
CA ARG A 57 5.16 8.24 20.06
C ARG A 57 5.38 9.66 19.58
N ARG A 58 6.06 9.81 18.45
CA ARG A 58 6.48 11.11 17.91
C ARG A 58 5.75 11.39 16.59
N GLU A 59 5.00 12.47 16.53
CA GLU A 59 4.26 12.86 15.33
C GLU A 59 5.20 13.17 14.17
N ILE A 60 4.79 12.75 12.98
CA ILE A 60 5.50 12.98 11.72
C ILE A 60 4.99 14.30 11.14
N ALA A 61 5.82 15.33 11.14
CA ALA A 61 5.43 16.68 10.73
C ALA A 61 4.83 16.75 9.29
N SER A 62 5.31 15.93 8.37
CA SER A 62 4.82 15.85 7.00
C SER A 62 3.55 15.02 6.83
N LEU A 63 3.11 14.32 7.89
CA LEU A 63 1.94 13.43 7.90
C LEU A 63 1.11 13.68 9.18
N PRO A 64 0.34 14.78 9.26
CA PRO A 64 -0.41 15.15 10.46
C PRO A 64 -1.28 14.00 10.98
N GLY A 65 -1.16 13.69 12.28
CA GLY A 65 -1.88 12.58 12.90
C GLY A 65 -1.27 11.19 12.70
N GLN A 66 -0.11 11.08 12.02
CA GLN A 66 0.70 9.87 11.92
C GLN A 66 1.95 9.99 12.79
N PHE A 67 2.47 8.85 13.30
CA PHE A 67 3.50 8.86 14.30
C PHE A 67 4.59 7.83 14.00
N HIS A 68 5.82 8.11 14.46
CA HIS A 68 6.82 7.09 14.69
C HIS A 68 6.55 6.44 16.05
N PHE A 69 6.59 5.13 16.10
CA PHE A 69 6.33 4.35 17.30
C PHE A 69 7.52 3.47 17.68
N SER A 70 7.89 3.43 18.95
CA SER A 70 8.70 2.33 19.46
C SER A 70 7.89 1.03 19.51
N VAL A 71 8.56 -0.12 19.68
CA VAL A 71 7.92 -1.44 19.64
C VAL A 71 6.77 -1.56 20.67
N ASP A 72 6.94 -1.02 21.87
CA ASP A 72 5.90 -1.01 22.91
C ASP A 72 4.68 -0.15 22.56
N GLU A 73 4.89 0.97 21.87
CA GLU A 73 3.80 1.86 21.43
C GLU A 73 3.12 1.37 20.15
N VAL A 74 3.85 0.74 19.21
CA VAL A 74 3.23 0.21 17.99
C VAL A 74 2.28 -0.95 18.29
N VAL A 75 2.52 -1.72 19.36
CA VAL A 75 1.59 -2.76 19.83
C VAL A 75 0.26 -2.14 20.25
N ARG A 76 0.28 -1.04 21.03
CA ARG A 76 -0.94 -0.33 21.44
C ARG A 76 -1.70 0.24 20.24
N GLU A 77 -0.97 0.76 19.26
CA GLU A 77 -1.57 1.28 18.03
C GLU A 77 -2.22 0.15 17.20
N ALA A 78 -1.56 -1.01 17.11
CA ALA A 78 -2.10 -2.21 16.44
C ALA A 78 -3.38 -2.72 17.14
N GLU A 79 -3.44 -2.71 18.48
CA GLU A 79 -4.65 -3.02 19.22
C GLU A 79 -5.80 -2.04 18.92
N GLU A 80 -5.50 -0.75 18.78
CA GLU A 80 -6.51 0.26 18.40
C GLU A 80 -7.02 0.01 16.97
N VAL A 81 -6.12 -0.29 16.03
CA VAL A 81 -6.45 -0.63 14.65
C VAL A 81 -7.39 -1.84 14.58
N ALA A 82 -7.05 -2.92 15.29
CA ALA A 82 -7.89 -4.11 15.35
C ALA A 82 -9.26 -3.84 16.00
N LYS A 83 -9.31 -3.05 17.09
CA LYS A 83 -10.57 -2.61 17.72
C LYS A 83 -11.46 -1.81 16.76
N LEU A 84 -10.91 -1.12 15.78
CA LEU A 84 -11.65 -0.43 14.73
C LEU A 84 -12.11 -1.38 13.60
N GLY A 85 -11.83 -2.68 13.68
CA GLY A 85 -12.19 -3.68 12.68
C GLY A 85 -11.37 -3.58 11.39
N ILE A 86 -10.22 -2.93 11.42
CA ILE A 86 -9.28 -2.91 10.31
C ILE A 86 -8.48 -4.21 10.37
N PRO A 87 -8.48 -5.04 9.31
CA PRO A 87 -7.93 -6.39 9.37
C PRO A 87 -6.41 -6.46 9.27
N GLY A 88 -5.74 -5.41 8.82
CA GLY A 88 -4.30 -5.46 8.58
C GLY A 88 -3.56 -4.14 8.75
N VAL A 89 -2.27 -4.29 9.00
CA VAL A 89 -1.30 -3.18 9.04
C VAL A 89 -0.12 -3.48 8.13
N ILE A 90 0.54 -2.43 7.63
CA ILE A 90 1.83 -2.55 6.95
C ILE A 90 2.90 -1.79 7.73
N LEU A 91 4.02 -2.46 8.01
CA LEU A 91 5.12 -1.91 8.82
C LEU A 91 6.22 -1.32 7.94
N PHE A 92 6.66 -0.12 8.28
CA PHE A 92 7.84 0.56 7.76
C PHE A 92 8.84 0.74 8.89
N GLY A 93 10.09 0.31 8.68
CA GLY A 93 11.13 0.36 9.70
C GLY A 93 12.02 1.59 9.59
N LEU A 94 12.29 2.24 10.73
CA LEU A 94 13.36 3.21 10.83
C LEU A 94 14.47 2.56 11.66
N PRO A 95 15.63 2.19 11.07
CA PRO A 95 16.70 1.52 11.79
C PRO A 95 17.49 2.46 12.69
N ASP A 96 18.18 1.91 13.68
CA ASP A 96 19.15 2.66 14.49
C ASP A 96 20.37 3.11 13.68
N LYS A 97 20.76 2.28 12.70
CA LYS A 97 21.93 2.49 11.86
C LYS A 97 21.57 2.20 10.42
N LYS A 98 22.19 2.94 9.51
CA LYS A 98 22.13 2.71 8.08
C LYS A 98 23.51 2.38 7.56
N ASP A 99 23.57 1.53 6.54
CA ASP A 99 24.80 1.23 5.82
C ASP A 99 24.55 1.24 4.30
N GLU A 100 25.54 0.91 3.50
CA GLU A 100 25.44 0.97 2.05
C GLU A 100 24.55 -0.12 1.44
N VAL A 101 24.33 -1.23 2.15
CA VAL A 101 23.54 -2.36 1.67
C VAL A 101 22.19 -2.52 2.39
N GLY A 102 21.95 -1.72 3.43
CA GLY A 102 20.72 -1.78 4.21
C GLY A 102 20.61 -3.01 5.11
N SER A 103 21.74 -3.46 5.72
CA SER A 103 21.81 -4.75 6.43
C SER A 103 20.88 -4.87 7.63
N GLU A 104 20.46 -3.78 8.25
CA GLU A 104 19.47 -3.78 9.34
C GLU A 104 18.10 -4.31 8.89
N ALA A 105 17.78 -4.31 7.58
CA ALA A 105 16.52 -4.84 7.06
C ALA A 105 16.36 -6.35 7.34
N TRP A 106 17.45 -7.12 7.37
CA TRP A 106 17.41 -8.56 7.65
C TRP A 106 18.02 -8.95 9.01
N HIS A 107 18.33 -7.96 9.84
CA HIS A 107 18.85 -8.25 11.17
C HIS A 107 17.79 -8.93 12.04
N ALA A 108 18.09 -10.08 12.65
CA ALA A 108 17.12 -10.88 13.41
C ALA A 108 16.44 -10.09 14.56
N GLU A 109 17.15 -9.15 15.17
CA GLU A 109 16.66 -8.25 16.21
C GLU A 109 16.44 -6.83 15.68
N GLY A 110 16.23 -6.68 14.37
CA GLY A 110 15.84 -5.43 13.75
C GLY A 110 14.52 -4.89 14.31
N VAL A 111 14.29 -3.61 14.16
CA VAL A 111 13.12 -2.94 14.76
C VAL A 111 11.80 -3.52 14.24
N VAL A 112 11.73 -3.86 12.95
CA VAL A 112 10.53 -4.46 12.33
C VAL A 112 10.33 -5.89 12.83
N GLN A 113 11.36 -6.71 12.90
CA GLN A 113 11.27 -8.10 13.39
C GLN A 113 10.80 -8.15 14.85
N ARG A 114 11.29 -7.24 15.68
CA ARG A 114 10.81 -7.10 17.08
C ARG A 114 9.35 -6.67 17.13
N ALA A 115 8.96 -5.72 16.27
CA ALA A 115 7.57 -5.24 16.20
C ALA A 115 6.63 -6.35 15.74
N LEU A 116 6.98 -7.12 14.70
CA LEU A 116 6.21 -8.26 14.21
C LEU A 116 5.93 -9.27 15.32
N ARG A 117 6.98 -9.73 16.01
CA ARG A 117 6.83 -10.68 17.13
C ARG A 117 5.94 -10.12 18.25
N ALA A 118 6.09 -8.85 18.59
CA ALA A 118 5.32 -8.22 19.65
C ALA A 118 3.85 -8.04 19.28
N ILE A 119 3.57 -7.56 18.06
CA ILE A 119 2.19 -7.38 17.58
C ILE A 119 1.51 -8.74 17.41
N LYS A 120 2.17 -9.74 16.78
CA LYS A 120 1.59 -11.08 16.60
C LYS A 120 1.21 -11.74 17.91
N LYS A 121 2.01 -11.50 18.97
CA LYS A 121 1.70 -11.97 20.32
C LYS A 121 0.50 -11.27 20.95
N ALA A 122 0.35 -9.96 20.74
CA ALA A 122 -0.71 -9.16 21.36
C ALA A 122 -2.03 -9.21 20.58
N VAL A 123 -1.95 -9.25 19.24
CA VAL A 123 -3.10 -9.21 18.33
C VAL A 123 -2.92 -10.29 17.25
N PRO A 124 -3.08 -11.59 17.59
CA PRO A 124 -2.74 -12.71 16.71
C PRO A 124 -3.54 -12.73 15.39
N ASP A 125 -4.76 -12.20 15.41
CA ASP A 125 -5.67 -12.20 14.25
C ASP A 125 -5.49 -11.00 13.32
N LEU A 126 -4.56 -10.07 13.63
CA LEU A 126 -4.24 -8.94 12.77
C LEU A 126 -3.25 -9.39 11.68
N ALA A 127 -3.60 -9.15 10.42
CA ALA A 127 -2.71 -9.42 9.30
C ALA A 127 -1.53 -8.42 9.30
N LEU A 128 -0.30 -8.95 9.28
CA LEU A 128 0.93 -8.18 9.34
C LEU A 128 1.62 -8.20 7.98
N ALA A 129 1.52 -7.10 7.23
CA ALA A 129 2.34 -6.87 6.04
C ALA A 129 3.62 -6.10 6.42
N VAL A 130 4.70 -6.33 5.68
CA VAL A 130 5.96 -5.59 5.84
C VAL A 130 6.38 -5.03 4.50
N ASP A 131 6.68 -3.73 4.45
CA ASP A 131 7.33 -3.13 3.29
C ASP A 131 8.77 -3.66 3.19
N ALA A 132 9.06 -4.34 2.08
CA ALA A 132 10.38 -4.89 1.82
C ALA A 132 11.10 -3.98 0.83
N CYS A 133 11.81 -2.99 1.39
CA CYS A 133 12.61 -2.02 0.67
C CYS A 133 13.88 -1.71 1.47
N PHE A 134 14.89 -1.16 0.81
CA PHE A 134 16.14 -0.78 1.45
C PHE A 134 16.30 0.73 1.66
N CYS A 135 15.43 1.55 1.06
CA CYS A 135 15.61 3.00 1.11
C CYS A 135 15.57 3.61 2.52
N GLU A 136 14.92 2.96 3.47
CA GLU A 136 14.92 3.32 4.88
C GLU A 136 16.22 2.92 5.60
N TYR A 137 16.91 1.91 5.07
CA TYR A 137 18.06 1.24 5.70
C TYR A 137 19.39 1.62 5.09
N THR A 138 19.39 2.19 3.86
CA THR A 138 20.62 2.58 3.16
C THR A 138 21.01 4.02 3.46
N THR A 139 22.32 4.27 3.51
CA THR A 139 22.89 5.62 3.67
C THR A 139 22.61 6.53 2.49
N HIS A 140 22.45 5.96 1.28
CA HIS A 140 22.17 6.69 0.05
C HIS A 140 20.67 6.84 -0.26
N GLY A 141 19.76 6.19 0.50
CA GLY A 141 18.32 6.33 0.34
C GLY A 141 17.73 5.73 -0.93
N HIS A 142 18.47 4.94 -1.70
CA HIS A 142 17.95 4.16 -2.82
C HIS A 142 17.41 2.79 -2.39
N CYS A 143 16.56 2.17 -3.24
CA CYS A 143 15.80 0.97 -2.91
C CYS A 143 16.58 -0.34 -3.11
N GLY A 144 17.87 -0.30 -3.39
CA GLY A 144 18.68 -1.50 -3.66
C GLY A 144 20.18 -1.25 -3.53
N VAL A 145 20.95 -2.24 -3.95
CA VAL A 145 22.41 -2.21 -3.97
C VAL A 145 22.89 -1.28 -5.08
N VAL A 146 23.80 -0.37 -4.76
CA VAL A 146 24.38 0.57 -5.74
C VAL A 146 25.71 0.02 -6.26
N VAL A 147 25.81 -0.13 -7.58
CA VAL A 147 27.03 -0.50 -8.30
C VAL A 147 27.28 0.55 -9.39
N GLU A 148 28.45 1.15 -9.41
CA GLU A 148 28.83 2.19 -10.40
C GLU A 148 27.83 3.36 -10.53
N GLY A 149 27.09 3.67 -9.44
CA GLY A 149 26.11 4.76 -9.38
C GLY A 149 24.69 4.40 -9.83
N GLU A 150 24.44 3.14 -10.18
CA GLU A 150 23.13 2.61 -10.56
C GLU A 150 22.68 1.52 -9.59
N ILE A 151 21.38 1.19 -9.58
CA ILE A 151 20.85 0.08 -8.80
C ILE A 151 21.08 -1.22 -9.55
N ASP A 152 21.84 -2.12 -8.92
CA ASP A 152 22.01 -3.49 -9.41
C ASP A 152 20.79 -4.33 -9.00
N ASN A 153 20.04 -4.80 -10.00
CA ASN A 153 18.81 -5.57 -9.81
C ASN A 153 19.07 -6.88 -9.07
N ASP A 154 19.97 -7.70 -9.58
CA ASP A 154 20.16 -9.08 -9.12
C ASP A 154 20.80 -9.13 -7.72
N ALA A 155 21.79 -8.29 -7.46
CA ALA A 155 22.35 -8.13 -6.11
C ALA A 155 21.31 -7.60 -5.11
N THR A 156 20.34 -6.81 -5.57
CA THR A 156 19.23 -6.34 -4.73
C THR A 156 18.27 -7.46 -4.41
N LEU A 157 17.95 -8.34 -5.35
CA LEU A 157 17.09 -9.51 -5.12
C LEU A 157 17.65 -10.43 -4.03
N GLU A 158 18.94 -10.70 -4.04
CA GLU A 158 19.62 -11.51 -3.00
C GLU A 158 19.40 -10.93 -1.58
N ASN A 159 19.56 -9.63 -1.41
CA ASN A 159 19.32 -8.98 -0.14
C ASN A 159 17.81 -8.94 0.21
N LEU A 160 16.94 -8.80 -0.79
CA LEU A 160 15.49 -8.82 -0.63
C LEU A 160 15.02 -10.17 -0.09
N GLY A 161 15.54 -11.29 -0.61
CA GLY A 161 15.28 -12.63 -0.09
C GLY A 161 15.67 -12.78 1.38
N ARG A 162 16.87 -12.30 1.77
CA ARG A 162 17.32 -12.29 3.17
C ARG A 162 16.35 -11.50 4.08
N ALA A 163 15.92 -10.34 3.63
CA ALA A 163 14.99 -9.51 4.38
C ALA A 163 13.61 -10.20 4.52
N ALA A 164 13.06 -10.72 3.43
CA ALA A 164 11.80 -11.44 3.41
C ALA A 164 11.79 -12.64 4.36
N LEU A 165 12.82 -13.48 4.33
CA LEU A 165 12.99 -14.62 5.23
C LEU A 165 13.07 -14.17 6.70
N SER A 166 13.78 -13.08 6.98
CA SER A 166 13.86 -12.51 8.31
C SER A 166 12.50 -12.03 8.83
N TYR A 167 11.69 -11.38 7.99
CA TYR A 167 10.34 -10.94 8.33
C TYR A 167 9.38 -12.12 8.48
N ALA A 168 9.43 -13.13 7.60
CA ALA A 168 8.62 -14.35 7.71
C ALA A 168 8.90 -15.10 9.00
N ARG A 169 10.18 -15.28 9.37
CA ARG A 169 10.60 -15.86 10.67
C ARG A 169 10.09 -15.07 11.87
N ALA A 170 9.91 -13.76 11.71
CA ALA A 170 9.38 -12.89 12.76
C ALA A 170 7.84 -12.88 12.82
N GLY A 171 7.14 -13.51 11.90
CA GLY A 171 5.68 -13.67 11.88
C GLY A 171 4.94 -12.73 10.94
N ALA A 172 5.57 -12.22 9.88
CA ALA A 172 4.87 -11.52 8.81
C ALA A 172 3.93 -12.47 8.06
N ASP A 173 2.72 -12.00 7.77
CA ASP A 173 1.75 -12.72 6.94
C ASP A 173 1.93 -12.38 5.45
N LEU A 174 2.39 -11.16 5.14
CA LEU A 174 2.61 -10.67 3.79
C LEU A 174 3.96 -9.95 3.68
N ILE A 175 4.73 -10.28 2.66
CA ILE A 175 5.91 -9.51 2.26
C ILE A 175 5.51 -8.60 1.10
N ALA A 176 5.82 -7.31 1.21
CA ALA A 176 5.40 -6.30 0.24
C ALA A 176 6.62 -5.62 -0.41
N PRO A 177 7.24 -6.25 -1.44
CA PRO A 177 8.41 -5.70 -2.11
C PRO A 177 8.08 -4.41 -2.84
N SER A 178 8.74 -3.30 -2.47
CA SER A 178 8.43 -1.98 -3.01
C SER A 178 9.58 -1.32 -3.79
N GLY A 179 10.65 -2.06 -4.04
CA GLY A 179 11.85 -1.58 -4.75
C GLY A 179 11.70 -1.46 -6.25
N MET A 180 10.73 -2.14 -6.87
CA MET A 180 10.55 -2.24 -8.32
C MET A 180 11.75 -2.90 -9.03
N MET A 181 12.27 -3.99 -8.46
CA MET A 181 13.26 -4.81 -9.12
C MET A 181 12.57 -5.84 -10.02
N ASP A 182 13.12 -6.06 -11.20
CA ASP A 182 12.60 -7.10 -12.11
C ASP A 182 12.71 -8.49 -11.46
N GLY A 183 11.66 -9.30 -11.55
CA GLY A 183 11.66 -10.66 -11.03
C GLY A 183 11.49 -10.79 -9.51
N PHE A 184 11.17 -9.71 -8.79
CA PHE A 184 11.14 -9.72 -7.33
C PHE A 184 10.04 -10.64 -6.76
N ALA A 185 8.89 -10.76 -7.42
CA ALA A 185 7.80 -11.60 -6.92
C ALA A 185 8.18 -13.08 -6.99
N GLY A 186 8.73 -13.52 -8.11
CA GLY A 186 9.21 -14.90 -8.32
C GLY A 186 10.36 -15.26 -7.39
N PHE A 187 11.36 -14.38 -7.27
CA PHE A 187 12.49 -14.59 -6.38
C PHE A 187 12.07 -14.74 -4.91
N LEU A 188 11.13 -13.90 -4.47
CA LEU A 188 10.60 -13.99 -3.11
C LEU A 188 9.78 -15.24 -2.88
N ARG A 189 8.94 -15.63 -3.85
CA ARG A 189 8.13 -16.84 -3.73
C ARG A 189 9.02 -18.08 -3.62
N GLU A 190 10.01 -18.20 -4.50
CA GLU A 190 10.99 -19.30 -4.46
C GLU A 190 11.73 -19.31 -3.11
N SER A 191 12.32 -18.18 -2.69
CA SER A 191 13.05 -18.08 -1.42
C SER A 191 12.20 -18.47 -0.20
N LEU A 192 10.94 -18.04 -0.17
CA LEU A 192 10.03 -18.35 0.93
C LEU A 192 9.64 -19.83 0.95
N ASP A 193 9.37 -20.43 -0.21
CA ASP A 193 8.97 -21.83 -0.33
C ASP A 193 10.12 -22.79 0.02
N GLU A 194 11.34 -22.51 -0.45
CA GLU A 194 12.53 -23.29 -0.13
C GLU A 194 12.83 -23.36 1.37
N GLU A 195 12.53 -22.29 2.10
CA GLU A 195 12.72 -22.20 3.56
C GLU A 195 11.47 -22.61 4.37
N GLY A 196 10.41 -23.11 3.69
CA GLY A 196 9.19 -23.63 4.31
C GLY A 196 8.18 -22.57 4.78
N PHE A 197 8.27 -21.36 4.22
CA PHE A 197 7.32 -20.27 4.47
C PHE A 197 6.22 -20.18 3.38
N ASP A 198 5.71 -21.32 2.96
CA ASP A 198 4.67 -21.50 1.94
C ASP A 198 3.34 -20.79 2.25
N ARG A 199 3.15 -20.35 3.50
CA ARG A 199 1.98 -19.60 3.95
C ARG A 199 2.18 -18.09 4.01
N THR A 200 3.39 -17.60 3.78
CA THR A 200 3.66 -16.15 3.73
C THR A 200 3.36 -15.65 2.32
N GLY A 201 2.40 -14.73 2.18
CA GLY A 201 2.00 -14.21 0.88
C GLY A 201 2.90 -13.08 0.38
N VAL A 202 2.86 -12.84 -0.93
CA VAL A 202 3.55 -11.74 -1.61
C VAL A 202 2.52 -10.68 -2.05
N LEU A 203 2.60 -9.48 -1.46
CA LEU A 203 1.84 -8.30 -1.85
C LEU A 203 2.74 -7.42 -2.73
N ALA A 204 2.78 -7.71 -4.01
CA ALA A 204 3.69 -7.07 -4.95
C ALA A 204 3.30 -5.61 -5.25
N TYR A 205 4.26 -4.69 -5.17
CA TYR A 205 4.08 -3.31 -5.66
C TYR A 205 4.25 -3.27 -7.18
N SER A 206 3.40 -4.00 -7.89
CA SER A 206 3.53 -4.30 -9.31
C SER A 206 3.52 -3.07 -10.22
N ALA A 207 2.75 -2.05 -9.87
CA ALA A 207 2.69 -0.81 -10.62
C ALA A 207 2.99 0.39 -9.73
N LYS A 208 4.28 0.61 -9.43
CA LYS A 208 4.75 1.76 -8.64
C LYS A 208 5.43 2.79 -9.52
N PHE A 209 4.83 3.95 -9.60
CA PHE A 209 5.29 5.05 -10.45
C PHE A 209 6.30 5.97 -9.74
N ALA A 210 7.23 6.57 -10.51
CA ALA A 210 8.13 7.62 -10.05
C ALA A 210 7.34 8.91 -9.80
N SER A 211 6.73 9.02 -8.62
CA SER A 211 5.72 10.03 -8.34
C SER A 211 6.20 11.14 -7.40
N GLY A 212 5.78 12.36 -7.69
CA GLY A 212 5.92 13.51 -6.80
C GLY A 212 5.10 13.42 -5.51
N TYR A 213 4.10 12.53 -5.46
CA TYR A 213 3.25 12.32 -4.28
C TYR A 213 3.96 11.63 -3.10
N TYR A 214 5.23 11.22 -3.23
CA TYR A 214 5.96 10.54 -2.15
C TYR A 214 6.73 11.50 -1.22
N GLY A 215 6.70 12.80 -1.47
CA GLY A 215 7.44 13.78 -0.66
C GLY A 215 7.28 13.60 0.85
N PRO A 216 6.06 13.59 1.40
CA PRO A 216 5.84 13.42 2.84
C PRO A 216 6.34 12.08 3.40
N PHE A 217 6.27 11.00 2.62
CA PHE A 217 6.78 9.68 3.02
C PHE A 217 8.32 9.69 3.11
N ARG A 218 9.01 10.29 2.12
CA ARG A 218 10.49 10.37 2.15
C ARG A 218 11.00 11.05 3.42
N THR A 219 10.31 12.10 3.85
CA THR A 219 10.59 12.77 5.13
C THR A 219 10.28 11.86 6.32
N ALA A 220 9.17 11.09 6.26
CA ALA A 220 8.74 10.22 7.36
C ALA A 220 9.73 9.09 7.66
N VAL A 221 10.39 8.54 6.64
CA VAL A 221 11.33 7.41 6.80
C VAL A 221 12.79 7.79 6.51
N ASP A 222 13.09 9.08 6.39
CA ASP A 222 14.44 9.58 6.11
C ASP A 222 15.08 8.85 4.92
N SER A 223 14.38 8.81 3.78
CA SER A 223 14.78 8.07 2.57
C SER A 223 14.89 8.94 1.32
N THR A 224 15.24 10.20 1.50
CA THR A 224 15.54 11.07 0.36
C THR A 224 16.81 10.56 -0.33
N PRO A 225 16.80 10.31 -1.66
CA PRO A 225 18.00 9.90 -2.38
C PRO A 225 19.14 10.89 -2.20
N ALA A 226 20.33 10.40 -1.87
CA ALA A 226 21.54 11.22 -1.73
C ALA A 226 22.10 11.68 -3.07
N PHE A 227 21.76 10.99 -4.16
CA PHE A 227 22.12 11.33 -5.52
C PHE A 227 21.02 10.91 -6.50
N GLY A 228 20.97 11.49 -7.70
CA GLY A 228 20.01 11.14 -8.74
C GLY A 228 18.55 11.19 -8.30
N ASP A 229 17.78 10.26 -8.82
CA ASP A 229 16.37 10.04 -8.47
C ASP A 229 16.01 8.55 -8.57
N ARG A 230 14.72 8.20 -8.63
CA ARG A 230 14.26 6.82 -8.71
C ARG A 230 13.63 6.46 -10.06
N THR A 231 13.77 7.31 -11.08
CA THR A 231 13.16 7.07 -12.40
C THR A 231 13.80 5.92 -13.17
N GLY A 232 15.02 5.52 -12.79
CA GLY A 232 15.71 4.37 -13.38
C GLY A 232 15.11 3.01 -13.02
N TYR A 233 14.26 2.93 -11.97
CA TYR A 233 13.63 1.69 -11.53
C TYR A 233 12.16 1.82 -11.11
N GLN A 234 11.63 3.02 -10.91
CA GLN A 234 10.19 3.25 -10.76
C GLN A 234 9.61 3.69 -12.10
N MET A 235 8.40 3.26 -12.38
CA MET A 235 7.76 3.45 -13.68
C MET A 235 7.50 4.93 -14.02
N ASP A 236 7.57 5.25 -15.31
CA ASP A 236 7.17 6.57 -15.82
C ASP A 236 5.66 6.79 -15.61
N PRO A 237 5.24 7.91 -14.97
CA PRO A 237 3.83 8.26 -14.81
C PRO A 237 3.00 8.31 -16.10
N ALA A 238 3.63 8.42 -17.26
CA ALA A 238 2.97 8.49 -18.55
C ALA A 238 2.56 7.10 -19.13
N ASN A 239 3.01 5.99 -18.51
CA ASN A 239 2.98 4.67 -19.14
C ASN A 239 1.93 3.73 -18.54
N VAL A 240 0.73 3.64 -19.15
CA VAL A 240 -0.32 2.68 -18.73
C VAL A 240 -0.01 1.25 -19.18
N ARG A 241 0.49 1.05 -20.42
CA ARG A 241 0.75 -0.29 -20.97
C ARG A 241 1.89 -1.01 -20.25
N GLU A 242 2.89 -0.26 -19.80
CA GLU A 242 3.97 -0.77 -18.95
C GLU A 242 3.39 -1.27 -17.63
N ALA A 243 2.53 -0.50 -16.96
CA ALA A 243 1.90 -0.90 -15.71
C ALA A 243 1.12 -2.22 -15.79
N ILE A 244 0.36 -2.41 -16.87
CA ILE A 244 -0.37 -3.67 -17.08
C ILE A 244 0.59 -4.83 -17.36
N ARG A 245 1.71 -4.58 -18.05
CA ARG A 245 2.75 -5.56 -18.27
C ARG A 245 3.46 -5.98 -16.97
N GLU A 246 3.83 -5.03 -16.13
CA GLU A 246 4.43 -5.29 -14.81
C GLU A 246 3.51 -6.12 -13.91
N ILE A 247 2.22 -5.75 -13.88
CA ILE A 247 1.23 -6.53 -13.13
C ILE A 247 1.14 -7.97 -13.67
N ALA A 248 1.17 -8.15 -15.01
CA ALA A 248 1.10 -9.48 -15.61
C ALA A 248 2.31 -10.33 -15.23
N LEU A 249 3.52 -9.75 -15.24
CA LEU A 249 4.76 -10.43 -14.86
C LEU A 249 4.69 -10.86 -13.40
N ASP A 250 4.35 -9.98 -12.48
CA ASP A 250 4.24 -10.32 -11.05
C ASP A 250 3.20 -11.42 -10.78
N VAL A 251 2.06 -11.40 -11.51
CA VAL A 251 1.05 -12.47 -11.40
C VAL A 251 1.61 -13.80 -11.90
N GLU A 252 2.33 -13.82 -13.03
CA GLU A 252 2.97 -15.02 -13.57
C GLU A 252 4.07 -15.55 -12.63
N GLU A 253 4.76 -14.66 -11.92
CA GLU A 253 5.79 -14.95 -10.93
C GLU A 253 5.23 -15.44 -9.59
N GLY A 254 3.92 -15.39 -9.37
CA GLY A 254 3.25 -15.93 -8.19
C GLY A 254 2.94 -14.91 -7.10
N ALA A 255 2.78 -13.63 -7.42
CA ALA A 255 2.24 -12.65 -6.49
C ALA A 255 0.81 -13.02 -6.06
N ASP A 256 0.53 -13.01 -4.75
CA ASP A 256 -0.81 -13.28 -4.20
C ASP A 256 -1.74 -12.07 -4.30
N LEU A 257 -1.18 -10.87 -4.20
CA LEU A 257 -1.87 -9.60 -4.40
C LEU A 257 -0.97 -8.67 -5.22
N VAL A 258 -1.57 -7.88 -6.09
CA VAL A 258 -0.87 -6.84 -6.88
C VAL A 258 -1.29 -5.45 -6.43
N MET A 259 -0.35 -4.51 -6.41
CA MET A 259 -0.61 -3.15 -5.90
C MET A 259 -0.27 -2.07 -6.92
N ILE A 260 -1.17 -1.11 -7.06
CA ILE A 260 -0.95 0.13 -7.80
C ILE A 260 -0.61 1.26 -6.80
N LYS A 261 0.49 1.98 -7.05
CA LYS A 261 0.97 3.08 -6.21
C LYS A 261 1.54 4.24 -7.05
N PRO A 262 1.04 5.46 -6.89
CA PRO A 262 -0.10 5.93 -6.05
C PRO A 262 -1.47 5.45 -6.54
N ALA A 263 -2.54 5.78 -5.77
CA ALA A 263 -3.89 5.37 -6.11
C ALA A 263 -4.68 6.46 -6.88
N LEU A 264 -4.82 7.65 -6.30
CA LEU A 264 -5.82 8.63 -6.73
C LEU A 264 -5.57 9.18 -8.15
N ALA A 265 -4.32 9.40 -8.51
CA ALA A 265 -3.94 9.87 -9.84
C ALA A 265 -3.83 8.73 -10.88
N TYR A 266 -4.05 7.47 -10.48
CA TYR A 266 -3.88 6.26 -11.28
C TYR A 266 -5.09 5.32 -11.21
N LEU A 267 -6.30 5.89 -11.02
CA LEU A 267 -7.55 5.10 -10.98
C LEU A 267 -7.87 4.42 -12.30
N ASP A 268 -7.38 4.93 -13.42
CA ASP A 268 -7.42 4.32 -14.73
C ASP A 268 -6.64 2.99 -14.75
N ILE A 269 -5.43 2.97 -14.16
CA ILE A 269 -4.62 1.75 -14.03
C ILE A 269 -5.32 0.72 -13.13
N VAL A 270 -5.89 1.17 -11.99
CA VAL A 270 -6.67 0.28 -11.11
C VAL A 270 -7.86 -0.33 -11.86
N ALA A 271 -8.55 0.48 -12.67
CA ALA A 271 -9.71 0.01 -13.44
C ALA A 271 -9.33 -0.93 -14.59
N GLU A 272 -8.17 -0.71 -15.21
CA GLU A 272 -7.65 -1.60 -16.24
C GLU A 272 -7.21 -2.94 -15.64
N ALA A 273 -6.42 -2.89 -14.56
CA ALA A 273 -5.98 -4.09 -13.83
C ALA A 273 -7.19 -4.95 -13.39
N ARG A 274 -8.27 -4.32 -12.88
CA ARG A 274 -9.49 -5.06 -12.51
C ARG A 274 -10.18 -5.74 -13.70
N ARG A 275 -10.02 -5.24 -14.90
CA ARG A 275 -10.60 -5.86 -16.11
C ARG A 275 -9.77 -7.03 -16.62
N GLU A 276 -8.45 -6.96 -16.45
CA GLU A 276 -7.50 -7.92 -17.02
C GLU A 276 -7.15 -9.07 -16.06
N PHE A 277 -7.17 -8.83 -14.73
CA PHE A 277 -6.68 -9.79 -13.75
C PHE A 277 -7.74 -10.16 -12.71
N ASP A 278 -7.78 -11.44 -12.33
CA ASP A 278 -8.67 -11.98 -11.30
C ASP A 278 -8.04 -12.00 -9.88
N VAL A 279 -6.75 -11.66 -9.74
CA VAL A 279 -6.08 -11.56 -8.45
C VAL A 279 -6.60 -10.38 -7.63
N PRO A 280 -6.52 -10.41 -6.29
CA PRO A 280 -6.86 -9.27 -5.45
C PRO A 280 -5.98 -8.05 -5.77
N ILE A 281 -6.62 -6.89 -5.93
CA ILE A 281 -5.95 -5.65 -6.27
C ILE A 281 -5.89 -4.74 -5.06
N ALA A 282 -4.67 -4.35 -4.68
CA ALA A 282 -4.42 -3.31 -3.71
C ALA A 282 -4.14 -1.97 -4.40
N ALA A 283 -4.49 -0.87 -3.75
CA ALA A 283 -4.11 0.47 -4.19
C ALA A 283 -3.64 1.31 -2.99
N TYR A 284 -2.55 2.04 -3.15
CA TYR A 284 -2.00 2.84 -2.05
C TYR A 284 -2.41 4.31 -2.19
N ASN A 285 -3.29 4.75 -1.30
CA ASN A 285 -3.58 6.17 -1.08
C ASN A 285 -2.41 6.79 -0.31
N VAL A 286 -1.45 7.36 -1.06
CA VAL A 286 -0.11 7.69 -0.57
C VAL A 286 -0.03 8.98 0.24
N SER A 287 1.15 9.21 0.79
CA SER A 287 1.44 10.31 1.71
C SER A 287 1.12 11.70 1.17
N GLY A 288 1.41 11.95 -0.12
CA GLY A 288 1.09 13.24 -0.76
C GLY A 288 -0.41 13.43 -0.96
N GLU A 289 -1.13 12.37 -1.32
CA GLU A 289 -2.59 12.41 -1.45
C GLU A 289 -3.26 12.70 -0.10
N TYR A 290 -2.78 12.03 0.97
CA TYR A 290 -3.19 12.29 2.35
C TYR A 290 -2.91 13.72 2.79
N ALA A 291 -1.66 14.19 2.60
CA ALA A 291 -1.22 15.50 3.05
C ALA A 291 -1.96 16.64 2.33
N MET A 292 -2.21 16.51 1.02
CA MET A 292 -3.00 17.49 0.25
C MET A 292 -4.41 17.65 0.81
N LEU A 293 -5.09 16.55 1.14
CA LEU A 293 -6.43 16.58 1.72
C LEU A 293 -6.41 17.22 3.10
N LYS A 294 -5.48 16.84 3.98
CA LYS A 294 -5.31 17.44 5.31
C LYS A 294 -5.06 18.95 5.23
N ALA A 295 -4.14 19.38 4.36
CA ALA A 295 -3.80 20.80 4.20
C ALA A 295 -4.96 21.64 3.66
N ALA A 296 -5.73 21.13 2.69
CA ALA A 296 -6.90 21.84 2.17
C ALA A 296 -8.03 21.90 3.19
N ALA A 297 -8.22 20.85 3.99
CA ALA A 297 -9.21 20.81 5.06
C ALA A 297 -8.87 21.77 6.20
N GLU A 298 -7.59 21.85 6.61
CA GLU A 298 -7.10 22.80 7.62
C GLU A 298 -7.40 24.24 7.24
N LYS A 299 -7.33 24.59 5.96
CA LYS A 299 -7.68 25.91 5.43
C LYS A 299 -9.19 26.14 5.27
N GLY A 300 -10.01 25.13 5.58
CA GLY A 300 -11.47 25.21 5.43
C GLY A 300 -11.95 25.23 3.97
N TRP A 301 -11.12 24.86 3.01
CA TRP A 301 -11.51 24.86 1.59
C TRP A 301 -12.34 23.65 1.21
N ILE A 302 -12.22 22.56 1.95
CA ILE A 302 -12.95 21.31 1.77
C ILE A 302 -13.44 20.76 3.11
N ASP A 303 -14.52 19.98 3.06
CA ASP A 303 -14.97 19.14 4.17
C ASP A 303 -14.11 17.88 4.20
N HIS A 304 -13.30 17.73 5.25
CA HIS A 304 -12.34 16.63 5.42
C HIS A 304 -13.02 15.27 5.29
N ASP A 305 -14.04 15.02 6.11
CA ASP A 305 -14.66 13.69 6.21
C ASP A 305 -15.33 13.29 4.90
N ARG A 306 -16.00 14.24 4.25
CA ARG A 306 -16.67 14.00 2.97
C ARG A 306 -15.67 13.69 1.86
N VAL A 307 -14.62 14.51 1.71
CA VAL A 307 -13.63 14.30 0.63
C VAL A 307 -12.79 13.06 0.88
N MET A 308 -12.43 12.78 2.13
CA MET A 308 -11.76 11.53 2.52
C MET A 308 -12.58 10.30 2.10
N MET A 309 -13.85 10.24 2.49
CA MET A 309 -14.72 9.12 2.15
C MET A 309 -14.98 9.02 0.65
N GLU A 310 -15.10 10.13 -0.07
CA GLU A 310 -15.24 10.15 -1.53
C GLU A 310 -13.97 9.65 -2.23
N THR A 311 -12.79 10.03 -1.74
CA THR A 311 -11.50 9.55 -2.23
C THR A 311 -11.39 8.04 -2.09
N LEU A 312 -11.61 7.51 -0.89
CA LEU A 312 -11.52 6.06 -0.64
C LEU A 312 -12.58 5.27 -1.45
N LEU A 313 -13.79 5.81 -1.55
CA LEU A 313 -14.84 5.22 -2.38
C LEU A 313 -14.48 5.23 -3.87
N SER A 314 -13.79 6.27 -4.36
CA SER A 314 -13.36 6.34 -5.76
C SER A 314 -12.31 5.27 -6.08
N ILE A 315 -11.40 5.02 -5.17
CA ILE A 315 -10.39 3.95 -5.28
C ILE A 315 -11.07 2.56 -5.29
N ARG A 316 -12.01 2.34 -4.36
CA ARG A 316 -12.80 1.10 -4.33
C ARG A 316 -13.62 0.90 -5.60
N ARG A 317 -14.27 1.95 -6.09
CA ARG A 317 -15.08 1.95 -7.33
C ARG A 317 -14.23 1.68 -8.57
N ALA A 318 -12.99 2.13 -8.60
CA ALA A 318 -12.06 1.80 -9.68
C ALA A 318 -11.73 0.31 -9.74
N GLY A 319 -11.82 -0.42 -8.62
CA GLY A 319 -11.61 -1.88 -8.61
C GLY A 319 -10.69 -2.40 -7.52
N ALA A 320 -10.12 -1.53 -6.69
CA ALA A 320 -9.28 -1.97 -5.59
C ALA A 320 -10.08 -2.79 -4.56
N ASP A 321 -9.59 -3.97 -4.19
CA ASP A 321 -10.14 -4.79 -3.11
C ASP A 321 -9.61 -4.32 -1.76
N VAL A 322 -8.33 -3.93 -1.73
CA VAL A 322 -7.60 -3.48 -0.56
C VAL A 322 -7.08 -2.07 -0.79
N ILE A 323 -7.20 -1.21 0.21
CA ILE A 323 -6.72 0.18 0.17
C ILE A 323 -5.74 0.40 1.32
N LEU A 324 -4.47 0.62 0.99
CA LEU A 324 -3.50 1.08 1.96
C LEU A 324 -3.69 2.59 2.14
N THR A 325 -3.97 3.04 3.35
CA THR A 325 -4.25 4.46 3.57
C THR A 325 -4.00 4.91 4.99
N TYR A 326 -3.43 6.09 5.16
CA TYR A 326 -3.28 6.78 6.44
C TYR A 326 -4.63 7.24 7.02
N HIS A 327 -5.68 7.29 6.21
CA HIS A 327 -7.04 7.61 6.63
C HIS A 327 -7.81 6.42 7.24
N ALA A 328 -7.26 5.21 7.26
CA ALA A 328 -7.99 3.99 7.62
C ALA A 328 -8.72 4.09 8.96
N LYS A 329 -8.09 4.63 10.01
CA LYS A 329 -8.69 4.78 11.34
C LYS A 329 -9.83 5.80 11.36
N GLU A 330 -9.67 6.93 10.67
CA GLU A 330 -10.70 7.97 10.55
C GLU A 330 -11.90 7.45 9.75
N ALA A 331 -11.65 6.81 8.62
CA ALA A 331 -12.67 6.20 7.78
C ALA A 331 -13.45 5.09 8.51
N ALA A 332 -12.74 4.19 9.21
CA ALA A 332 -13.38 3.13 9.98
C ALA A 332 -14.30 3.65 11.09
N ARG A 333 -13.94 4.76 11.76
CA ARG A 333 -14.82 5.41 12.75
C ARG A 333 -16.08 5.99 12.11
N LEU A 334 -16.01 6.53 10.90
CA LEU A 334 -17.19 7.06 10.19
C LEU A 334 -18.10 5.94 9.66
N LEU A 335 -17.53 4.82 9.22
CA LEU A 335 -18.28 3.67 8.72
C LEU A 335 -19.08 2.92 9.80
N ARG A 336 -18.73 3.09 11.06
CA ARG A 336 -19.43 2.51 12.22
C ARG A 336 -20.61 3.33 12.72
N ARG A 337 -20.74 4.58 12.26
CA ARG A 337 -21.89 5.46 12.57
C ARG A 337 -23.06 5.19 11.64
#